data_78e934f48ac0110c27b04b875c887cf1
#
_entry.id   78e934f48ac0110c27b04b875c887cf1
#
_cell.length_a   1.000
_cell.length_b   1.000
_cell.length_c   1.000
_cell.angle_alpha   90.00
_cell.angle_beta   90.00
_cell.angle_gamma   90.00
#
_symmetry.space_group_name_H-M   'P 1'
#
loop_
_entity.id
_entity.type
_entity.pdbx_description
1 polymer ?
#
loop_
_entity_poly.entity_id
_entity_poly.type
_entity_poly.pdbx_seq_one_letter_code
_entity_poly.pdbx_strand_id
1 'polypeptide(L)'
;MSSHDHLKNLIQRIELSLTNHYTISIATAAKEESWSASVFYVSDQKLNIYFISFDESKHIQGILKNKRVSATINQDVSDWMQIKGLQLQGVAYKVPEQHRKNILNAYRQKFDSIHELLDLPKTDDEKKIAKQFNSISLFCFEPHWIRLLDNSLGFGSKEEIEIKNQTWLIKE
;
A
#
# COMPACT_ATOMS: atom_id res chain seq x y z
N MET A 1 21.42 20.96 -5.70
CA MET A 1 20.74 19.73 -6.20
C MET A 1 19.70 20.20 -7.19
N SER A 2 19.60 19.61 -8.38
CA SER A 2 18.56 20.02 -9.34
C SER A 2 17.18 19.57 -8.83
N SER A 3 16.10 20.21 -9.31
CA SER A 3 14.72 19.78 -8.96
C SER A 3 14.47 18.33 -9.37
N HIS A 4 15.09 17.87 -10.43
CA HIS A 4 15.03 16.49 -10.89
C HIS A 4 15.72 15.51 -9.92
N ASP A 5 16.91 15.86 -9.42
CA ASP A 5 17.64 15.04 -8.44
C ASP A 5 16.88 14.95 -7.13
N HIS A 6 16.24 16.04 -6.71
CA HIS A 6 15.41 16.07 -5.50
C HIS A 6 14.21 15.14 -5.62
N LEU A 7 13.45 15.21 -6.72
CA LEU A 7 12.32 14.32 -6.98
C LEU A 7 12.75 12.85 -6.96
N LYS A 8 13.85 12.52 -7.65
CA LYS A 8 14.39 11.16 -7.69
C LYS A 8 14.73 10.64 -6.29
N ASN A 9 15.40 11.45 -5.48
CA ASN A 9 15.72 11.11 -4.08
C ASN A 9 14.46 10.89 -3.25
N LEU A 10 13.47 11.77 -3.38
CA LEU A 10 12.21 11.65 -2.63
C LEU A 10 11.45 10.38 -3.03
N ILE A 11 11.36 10.05 -4.33
CA ILE A 11 10.75 8.81 -4.80
C ILE A 11 11.49 7.59 -4.21
N GLN A 12 12.81 7.56 -4.21
CA GLN A 12 13.60 6.46 -3.62
C GLN A 12 13.31 6.29 -2.12
N ARG A 13 13.17 7.37 -1.36
CA ARG A 13 12.81 7.32 0.07
C ARG A 13 11.39 6.79 0.28
N ILE A 14 10.45 7.15 -0.59
CA ILE A 14 9.08 6.61 -0.59
C ILE A 14 9.10 5.11 -0.91
N GLU A 15 9.79 4.68 -1.96
CA GLU A 15 9.96 3.27 -2.34
C GLU A 15 10.56 2.45 -1.20
N LEU A 16 11.61 2.98 -0.54
CA LEU A 16 12.22 2.34 0.62
C LEU A 16 11.23 2.19 1.77
N SER A 17 10.43 3.20 2.04
CA SER A 17 9.37 3.14 3.05
C SER A 17 8.32 2.07 2.69
N LEU A 18 7.87 2.00 1.42
CA LEU A 18 6.94 0.99 0.94
C LEU A 18 7.51 -0.43 1.03
N THR A 19 8.80 -0.59 0.84
CA THR A 19 9.48 -1.90 0.90
C THR A 19 9.64 -2.38 2.34
N ASN A 20 10.00 -1.49 3.26
CA ASN A 20 10.34 -1.84 4.64
C ASN A 20 9.11 -2.02 5.56
N HIS A 21 7.93 -1.63 5.13
CA HIS A 21 6.70 -1.81 5.90
C HIS A 21 5.80 -2.88 5.27
N TYR A 22 5.08 -3.60 6.11
CA TYR A 22 4.28 -4.76 5.70
C TYR A 22 2.78 -4.48 5.64
N THR A 23 2.30 -3.50 6.40
CA THR A 23 0.88 -3.16 6.49
C THR A 23 0.60 -1.73 6.07
N ILE A 24 -0.57 -1.53 5.49
CA ILE A 24 -1.14 -0.23 5.16
C ILE A 24 -2.52 -0.12 5.79
N SER A 25 -2.82 1.00 6.41
CA SER A 25 -4.17 1.33 6.88
C SER A 25 -4.90 2.11 5.81
N ILE A 26 -5.94 1.50 5.23
CA ILE A 26 -6.77 2.08 4.17
C ILE A 26 -8.04 2.64 4.78
N ALA A 27 -8.34 3.90 4.52
CA ALA A 27 -9.57 4.57 4.92
C ALA A 27 -10.49 4.76 3.70
N THR A 28 -11.74 4.33 3.86
CA THR A 28 -12.81 4.44 2.86
C THR A 28 -13.95 5.30 3.40
N ALA A 29 -14.63 6.01 2.52
CA ALA A 29 -15.81 6.79 2.87
C ALA A 29 -16.88 6.55 1.81
N ALA A 30 -18.04 6.05 2.21
CA ALA A 30 -19.19 5.83 1.35
C ALA A 30 -20.47 6.38 2.01
N LYS A 31 -21.07 7.39 1.39
CA LYS A 31 -22.20 8.15 1.96
C LYS A 31 -21.80 8.77 3.32
N GLU A 32 -22.49 8.38 4.40
CA GLU A 32 -22.25 8.88 5.76
C GLU A 32 -21.34 7.98 6.60
N GLU A 33 -20.89 6.84 6.04
CA GLU A 33 -20.01 5.90 6.73
C GLU A 33 -18.56 6.06 6.33
N SER A 34 -17.66 6.14 7.30
CA SER A 34 -16.22 5.98 7.12
C SER A 34 -15.76 4.67 7.74
N TRP A 35 -14.77 4.03 7.15
CA TRP A 35 -14.19 2.79 7.65
C TRP A 35 -12.69 2.76 7.41
N SER A 36 -11.95 2.21 8.38
CA SER A 36 -10.51 1.97 8.24
C SER A 36 -10.21 0.49 8.46
N ALA A 37 -9.26 -0.04 7.68
CA ALA A 37 -8.77 -1.40 7.81
C ALA A 37 -7.28 -1.45 7.50
N SER A 38 -6.53 -2.25 8.28
CA SER A 38 -5.14 -2.55 8.00
C SER A 38 -5.04 -3.86 7.21
N VAL A 39 -4.26 -3.84 6.14
CA VAL A 39 -4.04 -4.99 5.25
C VAL A 39 -2.57 -5.14 4.94
N PHE A 40 -2.13 -6.39 4.67
CA PHE A 40 -0.82 -6.63 4.08
C PHE A 40 -0.79 -6.17 2.62
N TYR A 41 0.35 -5.66 2.16
CA TYR A 41 0.47 -5.15 0.81
C TYR A 41 1.84 -5.43 0.17
N VAL A 42 1.86 -5.34 -1.14
CA VAL A 42 3.06 -5.20 -1.97
C VAL A 42 2.95 -3.95 -2.83
N SER A 43 4.05 -3.41 -3.31
CA SER A 43 4.08 -2.24 -4.18
C SER A 43 4.87 -2.51 -5.45
N ASP A 44 4.62 -1.74 -6.50
CA ASP A 44 5.38 -1.73 -7.73
C ASP A 44 6.24 -0.47 -7.89
N GLN A 45 7.05 -0.42 -8.95
CA GLN A 45 7.90 0.72 -9.27
C GLN A 45 7.15 2.01 -9.66
N LYS A 46 5.84 1.91 -9.91
CA LYS A 46 4.98 3.07 -10.15
C LYS A 46 4.34 3.60 -8.87
N LEU A 47 4.73 3.05 -7.72
CA LEU A 47 4.17 3.31 -6.40
C LEU A 47 2.72 2.83 -6.22
N ASN A 48 2.21 1.97 -7.12
CA ASN A 48 0.94 1.31 -6.91
C ASN A 48 1.05 0.30 -5.77
N ILE A 49 0.00 0.19 -4.99
CA ILE A 49 -0.06 -0.66 -3.80
C ILE A 49 -1.12 -1.73 -4.05
N TYR A 50 -0.74 -2.99 -3.90
CA TYR A 50 -1.63 -4.13 -4.11
C TYR A 50 -1.89 -4.84 -2.80
N PHE A 51 -3.15 -5.15 -2.53
CA PHE A 51 -3.57 -5.85 -1.33
C PHE A 51 -4.64 -6.90 -1.62
N ILE A 52 -4.74 -7.86 -0.71
CA ILE A 52 -5.64 -9.01 -0.81
C ILE A 52 -6.76 -8.80 0.19
N SER A 53 -8.00 -9.02 -0.23
CA SER A 53 -9.15 -8.96 0.66
C SER A 53 -10.36 -9.73 0.12
N PHE A 54 -11.24 -10.14 1.03
CA PHE A 54 -12.53 -10.71 0.66
C PHE A 54 -13.47 -9.62 0.14
N ASP A 55 -14.24 -9.95 -0.90
CA ASP A 55 -15.17 -9.00 -1.53
C ASP A 55 -16.25 -8.49 -0.55
N GLU A 56 -16.60 -9.28 0.47
CA GLU A 56 -17.58 -8.95 1.51
C GLU A 56 -17.04 -8.04 2.61
N SER A 57 -15.72 -7.83 2.68
CA SER A 57 -15.12 -6.99 3.71
C SER A 57 -15.63 -5.55 3.64
N LYS A 58 -15.85 -4.92 4.80
CA LYS A 58 -16.48 -3.60 4.88
C LYS A 58 -15.71 -2.53 4.11
N HIS A 59 -14.37 -2.54 4.15
CA HIS A 59 -13.53 -1.63 3.36
C HIS A 59 -13.67 -1.87 1.85
N ILE A 60 -13.81 -3.13 1.40
CA ILE A 60 -14.03 -3.44 -0.02
C ILE A 60 -15.41 -2.97 -0.47
N GLN A 61 -16.45 -3.21 0.33
CA GLN A 61 -17.77 -2.67 0.05
C GLN A 61 -17.78 -1.14 0.00
N GLY A 62 -16.94 -0.47 0.80
CA GLY A 62 -16.70 0.97 0.72
C GLY A 62 -16.05 1.38 -0.61
N ILE A 63 -14.97 0.69 -1.03
CA ILE A 63 -14.27 0.92 -2.29
C ILE A 63 -15.18 0.72 -3.51
N LEU A 64 -16.02 -0.31 -3.51
CA LEU A 64 -16.96 -0.58 -4.61
C LEU A 64 -18.01 0.54 -4.77
N LYS A 65 -18.37 1.20 -3.67
CA LYS A 65 -19.30 2.35 -3.68
C LYS A 65 -18.61 3.67 -4.01
N ASN A 66 -17.37 3.84 -3.55
CA ASN A 66 -16.57 5.04 -3.78
C ASN A 66 -15.09 4.65 -3.87
N LYS A 67 -14.54 4.73 -5.09
CA LYS A 67 -13.15 4.34 -5.36
C LYS A 67 -12.12 5.25 -4.71
N ARG A 68 -12.48 6.46 -4.27
CA ARG A 68 -11.55 7.38 -3.61
C ARG A 68 -11.23 6.88 -2.21
N VAL A 69 -9.96 6.70 -1.95
CA VAL A 69 -9.43 6.22 -0.66
C VAL A 69 -8.27 7.07 -0.21
N SER A 70 -8.05 7.12 1.08
CA SER A 70 -6.81 7.57 1.68
C SER A 70 -6.16 6.43 2.45
N ALA A 71 -4.85 6.54 2.65
CA ALA A 71 -4.14 5.50 3.38
C ALA A 71 -2.95 6.07 4.15
N THR A 72 -2.50 5.31 5.16
CA THR A 72 -1.28 5.61 5.90
C THR A 72 -0.43 4.35 6.06
N ILE A 73 0.89 4.55 6.02
CA ILE A 73 1.89 3.57 6.41
C ILE A 73 2.72 4.23 7.49
N ASN A 74 2.73 3.65 8.69
CA ASN A 74 3.38 4.24 9.84
C ASN A 74 4.37 3.26 10.45
N GLN A 75 5.49 3.79 10.93
CA GLN A 75 6.38 3.10 11.83
C GLN A 75 5.80 3.20 13.27
N ASP A 76 5.81 2.09 14.00
CA ASP A 76 5.45 2.09 15.42
C ASP A 76 6.67 2.54 16.24
N VAL A 77 6.58 3.72 16.85
CA VAL A 77 7.66 4.34 17.62
C VAL A 77 7.09 5.01 18.87
N SER A 78 7.88 5.04 19.94
CA SER A 78 7.53 5.71 21.21
C SER A 78 8.12 7.12 21.31
N ASP A 79 9.07 7.48 20.46
CA ASP A 79 9.71 8.79 20.43
C ASP A 79 9.18 9.60 19.24
N TRP A 80 8.61 10.77 19.54
CA TRP A 80 8.03 11.67 18.53
C TRP A 80 9.05 12.20 17.50
N MET A 81 10.34 12.24 17.84
CA MET A 81 11.42 12.60 16.91
C MET A 81 11.67 11.50 15.86
N GLN A 82 11.24 10.29 16.12
CA GLN A 82 11.42 9.15 15.22
C GLN A 82 10.18 8.85 14.36
N ILE A 83 9.12 9.65 14.49
CA ILE A 83 7.91 9.46 13.68
C ILE A 83 8.27 9.59 12.20
N LYS A 84 8.03 8.50 11.47
CA LYS A 84 8.16 8.41 10.01
C LYS A 84 6.95 7.70 9.43
N GLY A 85 6.54 8.11 8.24
CA GLY A 85 5.43 7.44 7.59
C GLY A 85 5.02 8.07 6.28
N LEU A 86 4.09 7.41 5.62
CA LEU A 86 3.47 7.87 4.38
C LEU A 86 2.00 8.18 4.62
N GLN A 87 1.54 9.28 4.04
CA GLN A 87 0.13 9.61 3.90
C GLN A 87 -0.18 9.64 2.41
N LEU A 88 -1.24 8.95 1.99
CA LEU A 88 -1.53 8.74 0.59
C LEU A 88 -3.00 9.06 0.28
N GLN A 89 -3.25 9.60 -0.91
CA GLN A 89 -4.58 9.75 -1.48
C GLN A 89 -4.58 9.18 -2.89
N GLY A 90 -5.66 8.48 -3.26
CA GLY A 90 -5.75 7.85 -4.56
C GLY A 90 -7.08 7.17 -4.81
N VAL A 91 -7.07 6.26 -5.75
CA VAL A 91 -8.21 5.43 -6.10
C VAL A 91 -7.89 3.94 -5.90
N ALA A 92 -8.87 3.16 -5.46
CA ALA A 92 -8.73 1.72 -5.35
C ALA A 92 -9.76 1.00 -6.22
N TYR A 93 -9.35 -0.15 -6.77
CA TYR A 93 -10.17 -0.97 -7.64
C TYR A 93 -9.70 -2.43 -7.64
N LYS A 94 -10.59 -3.32 -8.07
CA LYS A 94 -10.28 -4.75 -8.21
C LYS A 94 -9.32 -4.97 -9.38
N VAL A 95 -8.26 -5.74 -9.14
CA VAL A 95 -7.25 -6.05 -10.15
C VAL A 95 -7.79 -7.06 -11.15
N PRO A 96 -7.61 -6.85 -12.48
CA PRO A 96 -7.92 -7.85 -13.49
C PRO A 96 -7.12 -9.15 -13.30
N GLU A 97 -7.75 -10.30 -13.53
CA GLU A 97 -7.16 -11.62 -13.26
C GLU A 97 -5.82 -11.86 -13.98
N GLN A 98 -5.63 -11.29 -15.15
CA GLN A 98 -4.38 -11.39 -15.93
C GLN A 98 -3.13 -10.86 -15.19
N HIS A 99 -3.28 -9.97 -14.22
CA HIS A 99 -2.17 -9.41 -13.43
C HIS A 99 -1.93 -10.17 -12.13
N ARG A 100 -2.83 -11.08 -11.75
CA ARG A 100 -2.81 -11.80 -10.48
C ARG A 100 -1.49 -12.51 -10.21
N LYS A 101 -0.97 -13.26 -11.19
CA LYS A 101 0.25 -14.06 -11.04
C LYS A 101 1.44 -13.22 -10.61
N ASN A 102 1.64 -12.07 -11.24
CA ASN A 102 2.77 -11.18 -10.94
C ASN A 102 2.68 -10.61 -9.52
N ILE A 103 1.47 -10.22 -9.10
CA ILE A 103 1.23 -9.67 -7.77
C ILE A 103 1.43 -10.75 -6.69
N LEU A 104 0.93 -11.97 -6.90
CA LEU A 104 1.15 -13.07 -5.97
C LEU A 104 2.64 -13.44 -5.85
N ASN A 105 3.41 -13.34 -6.94
CA ASN A 105 4.85 -13.52 -6.88
C ASN A 105 5.54 -12.44 -6.04
N ALA A 106 5.10 -11.17 -6.13
CA ALA A 106 5.60 -10.10 -5.26
C ALA A 106 5.28 -10.36 -3.78
N TYR A 107 4.10 -10.92 -3.48
CA TYR A 107 3.77 -11.36 -2.11
C TYR A 107 4.71 -12.45 -1.60
N ARG A 108 5.02 -13.47 -2.42
CA ARG A 108 5.97 -14.53 -2.07
C ARG A 108 7.37 -13.98 -1.77
N GLN A 109 7.80 -12.96 -2.52
CA GLN A 109 9.11 -12.35 -2.34
C GLN A 109 9.18 -11.46 -1.09
N LYS A 110 8.08 -10.79 -0.74
CA LYS A 110 8.04 -9.88 0.40
C LYS A 110 7.77 -10.59 1.73
N PHE A 111 7.03 -11.71 1.72
CA PHE A 111 6.53 -12.40 2.90
C PHE A 111 6.94 -13.87 2.90
N ASP A 112 7.98 -14.23 3.66
CA ASP A 112 8.46 -15.62 3.77
C ASP A 112 7.36 -16.58 4.22
N SER A 113 6.52 -16.17 5.18
CA SER A 113 5.38 -16.97 5.67
C SER A 113 4.34 -17.25 4.59
N ILE A 114 4.12 -16.33 3.66
CA ILE A 114 3.21 -16.53 2.52
C ILE A 114 3.83 -17.46 1.49
N HIS A 115 5.14 -17.34 1.26
CA HIS A 115 5.87 -18.28 0.40
C HIS A 115 5.74 -19.71 0.92
N GLU A 116 6.06 -19.95 2.20
CA GLU A 116 5.93 -21.28 2.81
C GLU A 116 4.49 -21.81 2.75
N LEU A 117 3.51 -20.98 3.11
CA LEU A 117 2.09 -21.34 3.10
C LEU A 117 1.59 -21.74 1.71
N LEU A 118 1.98 -21.02 0.66
CA LEU A 118 1.44 -21.24 -0.69
C LEU A 118 2.16 -22.37 -1.44
N ASP A 119 3.45 -22.54 -1.24
CA ASP A 119 4.29 -23.43 -2.03
C ASP A 119 4.66 -24.72 -1.28
N LEU A 120 4.62 -24.71 0.06
CA LEU A 120 5.03 -25.83 0.93
C LEU A 120 4.05 -26.06 2.12
N PRO A 121 2.71 -26.11 1.91
CA PRO A 121 1.76 -26.28 3.01
C PRO A 121 1.97 -27.65 3.70
N LYS A 122 2.19 -27.63 5.02
CA LYS A 122 2.52 -28.82 5.83
C LYS A 122 1.30 -29.50 6.43
N THR A 123 0.23 -28.73 6.71
CA THR A 123 -0.98 -29.21 7.36
C THR A 123 -2.19 -29.07 6.44
N ASP A 124 -3.28 -29.80 6.75
CA ASP A 124 -4.52 -29.67 5.97
C ASP A 124 -5.18 -28.29 6.12
N ASP A 125 -4.99 -27.62 7.25
CA ASP A 125 -5.46 -26.27 7.43
C ASP A 125 -4.65 -25.28 6.60
N GLU A 126 -3.33 -25.43 6.52
CA GLU A 126 -2.49 -24.62 5.61
C GLU A 126 -2.88 -24.82 4.15
N LYS A 127 -3.19 -26.05 3.71
CA LYS A 127 -3.69 -26.33 2.34
C LYS A 127 -5.02 -25.61 2.06
N LYS A 128 -5.94 -25.58 3.05
CA LYS A 128 -7.21 -24.83 2.93
C LYS A 128 -6.96 -23.33 2.81
N ILE A 129 -6.07 -22.78 3.66
CA ILE A 129 -5.71 -21.35 3.65
C ILE A 129 -5.03 -21.01 2.31
N ALA A 130 -4.09 -21.83 1.83
CA ALA A 130 -3.43 -21.65 0.54
C ALA A 130 -4.45 -21.63 -0.62
N LYS A 131 -5.44 -22.52 -0.61
CA LYS A 131 -6.52 -22.53 -1.59
C LYS A 131 -7.37 -21.26 -1.53
N GLN A 132 -7.73 -20.79 -0.32
CA GLN A 132 -8.47 -19.54 -0.15
C GLN A 132 -7.65 -18.36 -0.63
N PHE A 133 -6.36 -18.27 -0.28
CA PHE A 133 -5.47 -17.22 -0.71
C PHE A 133 -5.37 -17.12 -2.23
N ASN A 134 -5.35 -18.25 -2.94
CA ASN A 134 -5.33 -18.29 -4.39
C ASN A 134 -6.66 -17.86 -5.04
N SER A 135 -7.78 -17.89 -4.32
CA SER A 135 -9.11 -17.50 -4.81
C SER A 135 -9.57 -16.11 -4.33
N ILE A 136 -8.94 -15.55 -3.30
CA ILE A 136 -9.29 -14.25 -2.72
C ILE A 136 -9.02 -13.12 -3.73
N SER A 137 -9.82 -12.06 -3.69
CA SER A 137 -9.69 -10.94 -4.62
C SER A 137 -8.46 -10.09 -4.34
N LEU A 138 -7.84 -9.60 -5.41
CA LEU A 138 -6.76 -8.63 -5.39
C LEU A 138 -7.29 -7.24 -5.72
N PHE A 139 -6.80 -6.25 -4.99
CA PHE A 139 -7.13 -4.85 -5.18
C PHE A 139 -5.85 -4.04 -5.41
N CYS A 140 -5.95 -3.01 -6.23
CA CYS A 140 -4.92 -2.02 -6.44
C CYS A 140 -5.38 -0.70 -5.81
N PHE A 141 -4.53 -0.10 -5.01
CA PHE A 141 -4.61 1.30 -4.62
C PHE A 141 -3.57 2.06 -5.42
N GLU A 142 -4.04 2.96 -6.28
CA GLU A 142 -3.25 3.80 -7.16
C GLU A 142 -3.21 5.21 -6.57
N PRO A 143 -2.11 5.59 -5.89
CA PRO A 143 -1.99 6.92 -5.31
C PRO A 143 -1.74 7.97 -6.38
N HIS A 144 -2.38 9.12 -6.24
CA HIS A 144 -2.11 10.31 -7.04
C HIS A 144 -1.46 11.43 -6.23
N TRP A 145 -1.37 11.27 -4.92
CA TRP A 145 -0.68 12.15 -3.98
C TRP A 145 -0.07 11.34 -2.85
N ILE A 146 1.18 11.64 -2.51
CA ILE A 146 1.93 11.01 -1.42
C ILE A 146 2.66 12.08 -0.64
N ARG A 147 2.57 12.03 0.69
CA ARG A 147 3.39 12.79 1.63
C ARG A 147 4.29 11.83 2.40
N LEU A 148 5.59 12.08 2.36
CA LEU A 148 6.56 11.50 3.26
C LEU A 148 6.73 12.42 4.47
N LEU A 149 6.45 11.92 5.67
CA LEU A 149 6.73 12.55 6.95
C LEU A 149 8.00 11.93 7.54
N ASP A 150 8.95 12.74 8.01
CA ASP A 150 10.17 12.28 8.67
C ASP A 150 10.63 13.29 9.72
N ASN A 151 10.23 13.08 10.98
CA ASN A 151 10.59 13.96 12.09
C ASN A 151 12.09 13.93 12.46
N SER A 152 12.83 12.89 12.03
CA SER A 152 14.28 12.84 12.27
C SER A 152 15.06 13.93 11.49
N LEU A 153 14.44 14.50 10.46
CA LEU A 153 14.98 15.62 9.68
C LEU A 153 14.55 16.99 10.23
N GLY A 154 13.75 17.00 11.29
CA GLY A 154 13.18 18.18 11.94
C GLY A 154 11.71 17.95 12.26
N PHE A 155 11.22 18.53 13.35
CA PHE A 155 9.83 18.36 13.78
C PHE A 155 8.83 18.80 12.71
N GLY A 156 7.96 17.89 12.29
CA GLY A 156 6.96 18.15 11.24
C GLY A 156 7.55 18.23 9.83
N SER A 157 8.81 17.77 9.63
CA SER A 157 9.41 17.69 8.29
C SER A 157 8.60 16.81 7.38
N LYS A 158 8.18 17.34 6.24
CA LYS A 158 7.34 16.67 5.26
C LYS A 158 7.70 17.10 3.84
N GLU A 159 7.60 16.16 2.93
CA GLU A 159 7.77 16.37 1.49
C GLU A 159 6.63 15.69 0.75
N GLU A 160 6.16 16.29 -0.33
CA GLU A 160 4.98 15.83 -1.06
C GLU A 160 5.26 15.66 -2.54
N ILE A 161 4.67 14.61 -3.13
CA ILE A 161 4.61 14.43 -4.58
C ILE A 161 3.16 14.26 -5.02
N GLU A 162 2.87 14.71 -6.23
CA GLU A 162 1.56 14.52 -6.86
C GLU A 162 1.72 14.13 -8.34
N ILE A 163 0.75 13.40 -8.88
CA ILE A 163 0.73 13.08 -10.32
C ILE A 163 0.06 14.22 -11.09
N LYS A 164 0.80 14.78 -12.07
CA LYS A 164 0.27 15.64 -13.11
C LYS A 164 0.70 15.10 -14.47
N ASN A 165 -0.25 14.97 -15.39
CA ASN A 165 0.01 14.44 -16.74
C ASN A 165 0.77 13.09 -16.72
N GLN A 166 0.35 12.17 -15.86
CA GLN A 166 0.94 10.84 -15.66
C GLN A 166 2.41 10.83 -15.16
N THR A 167 2.89 11.94 -14.62
CA THR A 167 4.25 12.07 -14.10
C THR A 167 4.19 12.54 -12.64
N TRP A 168 5.04 11.95 -11.80
CA TRP A 168 5.23 12.43 -10.43
C TRP A 168 5.99 13.75 -10.41
N LEU A 169 5.51 14.71 -9.65
CA LEU A 169 6.13 16.02 -9.43
C LEU A 169 6.14 16.35 -7.95
N ILE A 170 7.15 17.12 -7.52
CA ILE A 170 7.16 17.69 -6.16
C ILE A 170 6.02 18.70 -6.08
N LYS A 171 5.27 18.62 -5.00
CA LYS A 171 4.23 19.60 -4.69
C LYS A 171 4.84 20.69 -3.82
N GLU A 172 4.81 21.92 -4.31
CA GLU A 172 5.20 23.13 -3.57
C GLU A 172 4.19 23.52 -2.50
#